data_6a8181b8dc3eec9677b0f98a823d1213
#
_entry.id   6a8181b8dc3eec9677b0f98a823d1213
#
_cell.length_a   1.000
_cell.length_b   1.000
_cell.length_c   1.000
_cell.angle_alpha   90.00
_cell.angle_beta   90.00
_cell.angle_gamma   90.00
#
_symmetry.space_group_name_H-M   'P 1'
#
loop_
_entity.id
_entity.type
_entity.pdbx_description
1 polymer ?
#
loop_
_entity_poly.entity_id
_entity_poly.type
_entity_poly.pdbx_seq_one_letter_code
_entity_poly.pdbx_strand_id
1 'polypeptide(L)'
;MKKIIVITAMALMTLAACDVTHPVAVVGPSDTVFRGTATATFLEGGWFQASNGKTSCSGRYAPSPDAVQVTFPVRCTNGLTGIGTATFENPRAGGGEIVMRDGTKWRFIFGQNALLV
;
A
#
# COMPACT_ATOMS: atom_id res chain seq x y z
N MET A 1 -40.31 17.97 39.15
CA MET A 1 -39.32 18.58 38.32
C MET A 1 -38.58 17.60 37.50
N LYS A 2 -38.73 17.69 36.27
CA LYS A 2 -38.07 16.77 35.38
C LYS A 2 -36.93 17.39 34.69
N LYS A 3 -35.78 16.80 34.83
CA LYS A 3 -34.64 17.17 34.02
C LYS A 3 -34.66 16.41 32.75
N ILE A 4 -34.78 17.13 31.70
CA ILE A 4 -34.60 16.53 30.40
C ILE A 4 -33.13 16.60 30.07
N ILE A 5 -32.51 15.49 30.18
CA ILE A 5 -31.14 15.38 29.72
C ILE A 5 -31.22 15.16 28.23
N VAL A 6 -31.01 16.21 27.50
CA VAL A 6 -30.81 16.09 26.07
C VAL A 6 -29.40 15.55 25.89
N ILE A 7 -29.30 14.26 25.79
CA ILE A 7 -28.09 13.65 25.28
C ILE A 7 -28.10 13.95 23.80
N THR A 8 -27.49 15.04 23.46
CA THR A 8 -27.06 15.19 22.09
C THR A 8 -26.05 14.10 21.86
N ALA A 9 -26.51 13.01 21.34
CA ALA A 9 -25.60 12.08 20.74
C ALA A 9 -24.93 12.88 19.63
N MET A 10 -23.78 13.41 19.93
CA MET A 10 -22.89 13.80 18.87
C MET A 10 -22.58 12.52 18.14
N ALA A 11 -23.29 12.31 17.05
CA ALA A 11 -22.78 11.43 16.06
C ALA A 11 -21.41 11.99 15.71
N LEU A 12 -20.40 11.44 16.30
CA LEU A 12 -19.08 11.55 15.77
C LEU A 12 -19.18 10.98 14.37
N MET A 13 -19.49 11.87 13.45
CA MET A 13 -19.12 11.60 12.09
C MET A 13 -17.60 11.55 12.09
N THR A 14 -17.07 10.41 12.42
CA THR A 14 -15.79 10.06 11.90
C THR A 14 -15.98 10.15 10.41
N LEU A 15 -15.54 11.22 9.83
CA LEU A 15 -15.14 11.23 8.46
C LEU A 15 -14.15 10.09 8.36
N ALA A 16 -14.69 8.93 8.06
CA ALA A 16 -13.85 7.84 7.65
C ALA A 16 -13.07 8.41 6.48
N ALA A 17 -11.82 8.77 6.73
CA ALA A 17 -10.92 9.04 5.65
C ALA A 17 -11.12 7.90 4.68
N CYS A 18 -11.39 8.22 3.41
CA CYS A 18 -11.62 7.21 2.40
C CYS A 18 -10.32 6.50 2.10
N ASP A 19 -9.79 5.80 3.11
CA ASP A 19 -8.62 4.97 2.94
C ASP A 19 -9.03 3.72 2.20
N VAL A 20 -8.39 3.48 1.09
CA VAL A 20 -8.62 2.29 0.30
C VAL A 20 -7.42 1.39 0.47
N THR A 21 -7.67 0.18 0.93
CA THR A 21 -6.62 -0.82 1.15
C THR A 21 -6.80 -1.96 0.17
N HIS A 22 -5.72 -2.30 -0.50
CA HIS A 22 -5.68 -3.39 -1.48
C HIS A 22 -4.63 -4.42 -1.08
N PRO A 23 -4.84 -5.69 -1.41
CA PRO A 23 -3.80 -6.69 -1.24
C PRO A 23 -2.61 -6.42 -2.15
N VAL A 24 -1.42 -6.78 -1.67
CA VAL A 24 -0.17 -6.64 -2.38
C VAL A 24 0.58 -7.96 -2.34
N ALA A 25 1.21 -8.31 -3.43
CA ALA A 25 2.20 -9.35 -3.50
C ALA A 25 3.48 -8.79 -4.12
N VAL A 26 4.60 -9.12 -3.53
CA VAL A 26 5.91 -8.78 -4.06
C VAL A 26 6.66 -10.09 -4.27
N VAL A 27 7.10 -10.32 -5.49
CA VAL A 27 7.84 -11.53 -5.85
C VAL A 27 9.30 -11.16 -6.02
N GLY A 28 10.12 -11.65 -5.13
CA GLY A 28 11.56 -11.46 -5.15
C GLY A 28 12.29 -12.58 -5.87
N PRO A 29 13.62 -12.61 -5.73
CA PRO A 29 14.43 -13.66 -6.32
C PRO A 29 14.04 -15.05 -5.78
N SER A 30 14.22 -16.09 -6.62
CA SER A 30 13.92 -17.48 -6.25
C SER A 30 12.46 -17.68 -5.84
N ASP A 31 11.55 -16.93 -6.45
CA ASP A 31 10.10 -17.00 -6.20
C ASP A 31 9.71 -16.75 -4.74
N THR A 32 10.52 -16.00 -4.02
CA THR A 32 10.18 -15.56 -2.66
C THR A 32 9.00 -14.58 -2.73
N VAL A 33 7.91 -14.89 -2.06
CA VAL A 33 6.72 -14.08 -2.09
C VAL A 33 6.53 -13.34 -0.77
N PHE A 34 6.38 -12.04 -0.87
CA PHE A 34 5.98 -11.18 0.24
C PHE A 34 4.53 -10.80 0.04
N ARG A 35 3.75 -10.84 1.09
CA ARG A 35 2.32 -10.51 1.04
C ARG A 35 2.01 -9.41 2.03
N GLY A 36 1.11 -8.54 1.65
CA GLY A 36 0.71 -7.45 2.51
C GLY A 36 -0.39 -6.63 1.90
N THR A 37 -0.35 -5.36 2.20
CA THR A 37 -1.39 -4.41 1.79
C THR A 37 -0.77 -3.12 1.29
N ALA A 38 -1.48 -2.46 0.40
CA ALA A 38 -1.21 -1.09 -0.02
C ALA A 38 -2.42 -0.24 0.35
N THR A 39 -2.17 0.89 0.98
CA THR A 39 -3.21 1.81 1.43
C THR A 39 -3.04 3.13 0.72
N ALA A 40 -4.10 3.62 0.10
CA ALA A 40 -4.13 4.94 -0.50
C ALA A 40 -5.02 5.85 0.35
N THR A 41 -4.50 7.01 0.73
CA THR A 41 -5.25 8.03 1.45
C THR A 41 -5.52 9.22 0.56
N PHE A 42 -6.56 9.97 0.90
CA PHE A 42 -6.92 11.15 0.13
C PHE A 42 -5.93 12.31 0.30
N LEU A 43 -5.37 12.46 1.49
CA LEU A 43 -4.57 13.63 1.86
C LEU A 43 -3.08 13.36 2.05
N GLU A 44 -2.72 12.16 2.47
CA GLU A 44 -1.36 11.87 2.94
C GLU A 44 -0.54 10.99 1.98
N GLY A 45 -1.09 10.71 0.81
CA GLY A 45 -0.45 9.79 -0.10
C GLY A 45 -0.77 8.35 0.23
N GLY A 46 0.08 7.46 -0.20
CA GLY A 46 -0.09 6.05 0.01
C GLY A 46 1.16 5.38 0.54
N TRP A 47 0.98 4.17 1.01
CA TRP A 47 2.08 3.31 1.44
C TRP A 47 1.73 1.86 1.21
N PHE A 48 2.75 1.03 1.14
CA PHE A 48 2.56 -0.41 1.13
C PHE A 48 3.45 -1.07 2.16
N GLN A 49 3.05 -2.25 2.56
CA GLN A 49 3.83 -3.12 3.41
C GLN A 49 3.61 -4.56 2.96
N ALA A 50 4.69 -5.31 2.87
CA ALA A 50 4.63 -6.73 2.53
C ALA A 50 5.69 -7.49 3.32
N SER A 51 5.37 -8.72 3.72
CA SER A 51 6.25 -9.54 4.54
C SER A 51 6.21 -10.99 4.08
N ASN A 52 7.33 -11.68 4.27
CA ASN A 52 7.41 -13.13 4.08
C ASN A 52 7.53 -13.89 5.41
N GLY A 53 7.32 -13.20 6.54
CA GLY A 53 7.48 -13.76 7.87
C GLY A 53 8.85 -13.53 8.49
N LYS A 54 9.86 -13.25 7.69
CA LYS A 54 11.23 -12.94 8.17
C LYS A 54 11.63 -11.51 7.86
N THR A 55 11.31 -11.06 6.68
CA THR A 55 11.66 -9.74 6.16
C THR A 55 10.38 -9.03 5.78
N SER A 56 10.30 -7.77 6.16
CA SER A 56 9.21 -6.88 5.76
C SER A 56 9.77 -5.76 4.91
N CYS A 57 9.08 -5.45 3.84
CA CYS A 57 9.41 -4.34 2.96
C CYS A 57 8.27 -3.35 2.95
N SER A 58 8.60 -2.07 2.86
CA SER A 58 7.60 -1.01 2.87
C SER A 58 8.05 0.16 2.02
N GLY A 59 7.10 0.99 1.64
CA GLY A 59 7.38 2.19 0.88
C GLY A 59 6.22 3.16 0.93
N ARG A 60 6.54 4.43 0.69
CA ARG A 60 5.54 5.50 0.61
C ARG A 60 5.61 6.13 -0.76
N TYR A 61 4.45 6.50 -1.25
CA TYR A 61 4.33 7.21 -2.52
C TYR A 61 3.42 8.42 -2.37
N ALA A 62 3.74 9.48 -3.14
CA ALA A 62 2.93 10.68 -3.13
C ALA A 62 1.61 10.45 -3.85
N PRO A 63 0.52 11.05 -3.37
CA PRO A 63 -0.74 10.98 -4.08
C PRO A 63 -0.63 11.76 -5.37
N SER A 64 -1.10 11.16 -6.44
CA SER A 64 -1.20 11.84 -7.71
C SER A 64 -2.48 11.34 -8.39
N PRO A 65 -3.56 12.10 -8.31
CA PRO A 65 -4.86 11.64 -8.79
C PRO A 65 -4.89 11.35 -10.28
N ASP A 66 -3.98 11.96 -11.03
CA ASP A 66 -3.92 11.79 -12.48
C ASP A 66 -2.79 10.88 -12.94
N ALA A 67 -1.99 10.34 -12.01
CA ALA A 67 -0.86 9.53 -12.40
C ALA A 67 -1.29 8.11 -12.74
N VAL A 68 -0.95 7.69 -13.94
CA VAL A 68 -1.03 6.30 -14.35
C VAL A 68 0.11 5.49 -13.73
N GLN A 69 1.19 6.17 -13.35
CA GLN A 69 2.38 5.55 -12.83
C GLN A 69 2.92 6.31 -11.63
N VAL A 70 3.34 5.58 -10.61
CA VAL A 70 3.99 6.15 -9.43
C VAL A 70 5.33 5.48 -9.19
N THR A 71 6.28 6.26 -8.68
CA THR A 71 7.60 5.78 -8.28
C THR A 71 7.73 5.97 -6.77
N PHE A 72 8.26 4.96 -6.08
CA PHE A 72 8.35 4.98 -4.63
C PHE A 72 9.62 4.30 -4.15
N PRO A 73 10.24 4.80 -3.08
CA PRO A 73 11.35 4.10 -2.45
C PRO A 73 10.84 2.88 -1.69
N VAL A 74 11.65 1.85 -1.64
CA VAL A 74 11.35 0.61 -0.91
C VAL A 74 12.45 0.38 0.11
N ARG A 75 12.06 0.03 1.32
CA ARG A 75 12.96 -0.35 2.40
C ARG A 75 12.54 -1.67 2.99
N CYS A 76 13.49 -2.55 3.18
CA CYS A 76 13.27 -3.84 3.80
C CYS A 76 13.99 -3.92 5.14
N THR A 77 13.47 -4.72 6.06
CA THR A 77 14.04 -4.86 7.41
C THR A 77 15.41 -5.51 7.43
N ASN A 78 15.79 -6.20 6.36
CA ASN A 78 17.13 -6.77 6.21
C ASN A 78 18.16 -5.74 5.70
N GLY A 79 17.78 -4.48 5.56
CA GLY A 79 18.66 -3.42 5.09
C GLY A 79 18.64 -3.21 3.57
N LEU A 80 18.01 -4.08 2.81
CA LEU A 80 17.90 -3.93 1.37
C LEU A 80 16.96 -2.77 1.03
N THR A 81 17.36 -1.95 0.07
CA THR A 81 16.57 -0.81 -0.41
C THR A 81 16.44 -0.87 -1.92
N GLY A 82 15.42 -0.20 -2.43
CA GLY A 82 15.20 -0.14 -3.86
C GLY A 82 14.23 0.96 -4.25
N ILE A 83 13.91 0.99 -5.53
CA ILE A 83 12.94 1.91 -6.10
C ILE A 83 11.93 1.10 -6.89
N GLY A 84 10.67 1.30 -6.56
CA GLY A 84 9.56 0.67 -7.25
C GLY A 84 8.89 1.63 -8.20
N THR A 85 8.36 1.09 -9.27
CA THR A 85 7.54 1.80 -10.23
C THR A 85 6.28 0.99 -10.45
N ALA A 86 5.14 1.54 -10.08
CA ALA A 86 3.85 0.87 -10.25
C ALA A 86 3.03 1.59 -11.32
N THR A 87 2.42 0.81 -12.18
CA THR A 87 1.49 1.29 -13.18
C THR A 87 0.09 0.85 -12.79
N PHE A 88 -0.83 1.79 -12.77
CA PHE A 88 -2.23 1.51 -12.46
C PHE A 88 -2.98 1.09 -13.73
N GLU A 89 -3.59 -0.09 -13.69
CA GLU A 89 -4.51 -0.51 -14.74
C GLU A 89 -5.88 0.17 -14.54
N ASN A 90 -6.24 0.33 -13.28
CA ASN A 90 -7.42 1.05 -12.81
C ASN A 90 -7.13 1.47 -11.36
N PRO A 91 -8.01 2.25 -10.71
CA PRO A 91 -7.74 2.69 -9.34
C PRO A 91 -7.59 1.59 -8.29
N ARG A 92 -7.96 0.36 -8.63
CA ARG A 92 -7.98 -0.77 -7.69
C ARG A 92 -6.96 -1.86 -7.99
N ALA A 93 -6.25 -1.75 -9.10
CA ALA A 93 -5.34 -2.79 -9.51
C ALA A 93 -4.19 -2.22 -10.33
N GLY A 94 -3.08 -2.88 -10.22
CA GLY A 94 -1.90 -2.53 -11.00
C GLY A 94 -0.72 -3.36 -10.56
N GLY A 95 0.43 -2.99 -11.06
CA GLY A 95 1.66 -3.66 -10.74
C GLY A 95 2.84 -2.97 -11.34
N GLY A 96 3.98 -3.52 -11.08
CA GLY A 96 5.21 -2.95 -11.59
C GLY A 96 6.43 -3.72 -11.16
N GLU A 97 7.53 -3.03 -11.11
CA GLU A 97 8.83 -3.59 -10.84
C GLU A 97 9.51 -2.81 -9.73
N ILE A 98 10.22 -3.51 -8.89
CA ILE A 98 11.09 -2.89 -7.90
C ILE A 98 12.52 -3.27 -8.27
N VAL A 99 13.35 -2.27 -8.49
CA VAL A 99 14.78 -2.48 -8.72
C VAL A 99 15.48 -2.26 -7.39
N MET A 100 16.04 -3.31 -6.85
CA MET A 100 16.77 -3.26 -5.60
C MET A 100 18.20 -2.78 -5.82
N ARG A 101 18.80 -2.25 -4.76
CA ARG A 101 20.14 -1.68 -4.80
C ARG A 101 21.21 -2.71 -5.15
N ASP A 102 20.94 -3.98 -4.89
CA ASP A 102 21.83 -5.08 -5.25
C ASP A 102 21.71 -5.50 -6.74
N GLY A 103 20.87 -4.80 -7.51
CA GLY A 103 20.63 -5.06 -8.91
C GLY A 103 19.53 -6.05 -9.19
N THR A 104 18.93 -6.68 -8.18
CA THR A 104 17.83 -7.61 -8.40
C THR A 104 16.55 -6.87 -8.75
N LYS A 105 15.75 -7.50 -9.58
CA LYS A 105 14.44 -6.98 -9.99
C LYS A 105 13.36 -7.82 -9.37
N TRP A 106 12.46 -7.15 -8.66
CA TRP A 106 11.33 -7.78 -8.01
C TRP A 106 10.06 -7.33 -8.71
N ARG A 107 9.03 -8.14 -8.65
CA ARG A 107 7.73 -7.81 -9.21
C ARG A 107 6.79 -7.39 -8.10
N PHE A 108 5.97 -6.40 -8.40
CA PHE A 108 4.99 -5.85 -7.47
C PHE A 108 3.62 -5.93 -8.11
N ILE A 109 2.66 -6.48 -7.37
CA ILE A 109 1.28 -6.60 -7.82
C ILE A 109 0.38 -6.14 -6.70
N PHE A 110 -0.57 -5.27 -7.01
CA PHE A 110 -1.57 -4.87 -6.05
C PHE A 110 -2.97 -5.03 -6.63
N GLY A 111 -3.97 -5.20 -5.75
CA GLY A 111 -5.33 -5.50 -6.13
C GLY A 111 -5.61 -6.99 -6.07
N GLN A 112 -6.72 -7.42 -6.64
CA GLN A 112 -7.14 -8.81 -6.54
C GLN A 112 -6.16 -9.80 -7.16
N ASN A 113 -5.46 -9.40 -8.20
CA ASN A 113 -4.47 -10.27 -8.83
C ASN A 113 -3.32 -10.64 -7.89
N ALA A 114 -3.06 -9.83 -6.87
CA ALA A 114 -2.08 -10.15 -5.85
C ALA A 114 -2.43 -11.42 -5.08
N LEU A 115 -3.69 -11.74 -4.99
CA LEU A 115 -4.16 -12.94 -4.29
C LEU A 115 -3.91 -14.23 -5.08
N LEU A 116 -3.62 -14.11 -6.36
CA LEU A 116 -3.37 -15.24 -7.25
C LEU A 116 -1.90 -15.70 -7.25
N VAL A 117 -1.06 -14.95 -6.57
CA VAL A 117 0.38 -15.22 -6.51
C VAL A 117 0.75 -16.07 -5.32
#